data_fd1a284aae398097aaf96a819db1e1c0
#
_entry.id   fd1a284aae398097aaf96a819db1e1c0
#
_cell.length_a   1.000
_cell.length_b   1.000
_cell.length_c   1.000
_cell.angle_alpha   90.00
_cell.angle_beta   90.00
_cell.angle_gamma   90.00
#
_symmetry.space_group_name_H-M   'P 1'
#
loop_
_entity.id
_entity.type
_entity.pdbx_description
1 polymer ?
#
loop_
_entity_poly.entity_id
_entity_poly.type
_entity_poly.pdbx_seq_one_letter_code
_entity_poly.pdbx_strand_id
1 'polypeptide(L)'
;MTDIELKRAISVAPELWATSTLPEGILERWILADGRSVEVGDPVAVVRIESALHDIMAPIKGQLQINCQANAVVEPGRVIGYVCRRIQGTGTAAPSNVPARKSSRA
;
A
#
# COMPACT_ATOMS: atom_id res chain seq x y z
N MET A 1 -10.89 12.52 22.30
CA MET A 1 -10.03 11.56 21.64
C MET A 1 -9.93 11.84 20.17
N THR A 2 -8.77 11.80 19.63
CA THR A 2 -8.56 12.17 18.23
C THR A 2 -8.07 10.96 17.45
N ASP A 3 -8.71 10.69 16.32
CA ASP A 3 -8.22 9.69 15.38
C ASP A 3 -7.15 10.32 14.52
N ILE A 4 -6.06 9.61 14.33
CA ILE A 4 -4.98 10.05 13.46
C ILE A 4 -4.96 9.12 12.26
N GLU A 5 -5.02 9.70 11.08
CA GLU A 5 -4.89 8.92 9.87
C GLU A 5 -3.48 9.03 9.34
N LEU A 6 -2.82 7.88 9.18
CA LEU A 6 -1.50 7.81 8.60
C LEU A 6 -1.65 7.30 7.16
N LYS A 7 -1.08 8.04 6.23
CA LYS A 7 -1.18 7.70 4.81
C LYS A 7 0.23 7.61 4.26
N ARG A 8 0.56 6.47 3.65
CA ARG A 8 1.87 6.25 3.09
C ARG A 8 1.73 5.96 1.61
N ALA A 9 2.49 6.67 0.80
CA ALA A 9 2.44 6.51 -0.66
C ALA A 9 3.04 5.17 -1.07
N ILE A 10 2.40 4.55 -2.05
CA ILE A 10 2.94 3.40 -2.76
C ILE A 10 3.50 3.93 -4.06
N SER A 11 4.82 3.93 -4.19
CA SER A 11 5.46 4.45 -5.39
C SER A 11 6.26 3.36 -6.06
N VAL A 12 6.47 3.53 -7.37
CA VAL A 12 7.25 2.58 -8.17
C VAL A 12 8.71 2.96 -8.01
N ALA A 13 9.47 2.11 -7.32
CA ALA A 13 10.85 2.43 -6.96
C ALA A 13 11.69 2.66 -8.23
N PRO A 14 12.46 3.75 -8.30
CA PRO A 14 13.30 4.00 -9.46
C PRO A 14 14.32 2.89 -9.74
N GLU A 15 14.72 2.17 -8.70
CA GLU A 15 15.67 1.07 -8.85
C GLU A 15 15.19 -0.03 -9.78
N LEU A 16 13.88 -0.13 -9.98
CA LEU A 16 13.34 -1.13 -10.89
C LEU A 16 13.76 -0.90 -12.33
N TRP A 17 14.18 0.33 -12.66
CA TRP A 17 14.64 0.68 -14.01
C TRP A 17 16.14 0.55 -14.17
N ALA A 18 16.86 0.04 -13.18
CA ALA A 18 18.33 0.07 -13.18
C ALA A 18 18.94 -0.56 -14.42
N THR A 19 18.31 -1.62 -14.96
CA THR A 19 18.83 -2.32 -16.15
C THR A 19 17.98 -2.09 -17.38
N SER A 20 17.02 -1.18 -17.31
CA SER A 20 16.11 -0.92 -18.41
C SER A 20 16.59 0.25 -19.24
N THR A 21 16.40 0.17 -20.56
CA THR A 21 16.67 1.29 -21.43
C THR A 21 15.42 2.13 -21.70
N LEU A 22 14.26 1.66 -21.22
CA LEU A 22 13.01 2.40 -21.38
C LEU A 22 12.80 3.32 -20.20
N PRO A 23 12.25 4.53 -20.41
CA PRO A 23 12.02 5.46 -19.32
C PRO A 23 10.73 5.19 -18.54
N GLU A 24 9.88 4.28 -19.02
CA GLU A 24 8.55 4.07 -18.48
C GLU A 24 8.26 2.59 -18.29
N GLY A 25 7.24 2.31 -17.50
CA GLY A 25 6.69 0.98 -17.34
C GLY A 25 5.18 1.03 -17.44
N ILE A 26 4.56 -0.11 -17.25
CA ILE A 26 3.10 -0.23 -17.27
C ILE A 26 2.66 -0.85 -15.96
N LEU A 27 1.65 -0.25 -15.33
CA LEU A 27 1.01 -0.86 -14.17
C LEU A 27 0.18 -2.02 -14.70
N GLU A 28 0.74 -3.23 -14.58
CA GLU A 28 0.16 -4.40 -15.23
C GLU A 28 -1.19 -4.74 -14.62
N ARG A 29 -1.27 -4.76 -13.29
CA ARG A 29 -2.52 -5.03 -12.60
C ARG A 29 -2.37 -4.75 -11.11
N TRP A 30 -3.50 -4.57 -10.45
CA TRP A 30 -3.57 -4.57 -9.00
C TRP A 30 -3.87 -5.99 -8.54
N ILE A 31 -3.13 -6.47 -7.55
CA ILE A 31 -3.33 -7.81 -6.99
C ILE A 31 -4.53 -7.79 -6.05
N LEU A 32 -4.71 -6.68 -5.32
CA LEU A 32 -5.76 -6.53 -4.33
C LEU A 32 -6.68 -5.40 -4.73
N ALA A 33 -7.94 -5.51 -4.30
CA ALA A 33 -8.95 -4.50 -4.60
C ALA A 33 -8.77 -3.27 -3.72
N ASP A 34 -9.28 -2.13 -4.23
CA ASP A 34 -9.33 -0.89 -3.47
C ASP A 34 -10.08 -1.12 -2.15
N GLY A 35 -9.54 -0.58 -1.07
CA GLY A 35 -10.14 -0.72 0.26
C GLY A 35 -9.71 -1.98 1.02
N ARG A 36 -9.00 -2.88 0.37
CA ARG A 36 -8.59 -4.13 1.00
C ARG A 36 -7.55 -3.88 2.10
N SER A 37 -7.66 -4.64 3.18
CA SER A 37 -6.66 -4.60 4.25
C SER A 37 -5.37 -5.27 3.78
N VAL A 38 -4.24 -4.65 4.11
CA VAL A 38 -2.92 -5.16 3.73
C VAL A 38 -2.00 -5.13 4.94
N GLU A 39 -1.00 -6.01 4.91
CA GLU A 39 0.09 -6.01 5.86
C GLU A 39 1.33 -5.48 5.18
N VAL A 40 2.30 -5.02 5.98
CA VAL A 40 3.57 -4.56 5.41
C VAL A 40 4.21 -5.72 4.64
N GLY A 41 4.68 -5.42 3.42
CA GLY A 41 5.31 -6.42 2.58
C GLY A 41 4.37 -7.24 1.72
N ASP A 42 3.05 -7.05 1.86
CA ASP A 42 2.11 -7.75 0.98
C ASP A 42 2.24 -7.21 -0.44
N PRO A 43 2.27 -8.07 -1.46
CA PRO A 43 2.26 -7.59 -2.84
C PRO A 43 0.88 -7.01 -3.15
N VAL A 44 0.86 -5.79 -3.67
CA VAL A 44 -0.39 -5.08 -3.95
C VAL A 44 -0.59 -4.85 -5.44
N ALA A 45 0.48 -4.81 -6.22
CA ALA A 45 0.39 -4.52 -7.65
C ALA A 45 1.57 -5.14 -8.38
N VAL A 46 1.45 -5.22 -9.70
CA VAL A 46 2.53 -5.70 -10.57
C VAL A 46 2.78 -4.62 -11.61
N VAL A 47 4.04 -4.25 -11.77
CA VAL A 47 4.48 -3.30 -12.78
C VAL A 47 5.36 -4.03 -13.78
N ARG A 48 5.10 -3.80 -15.07
CA ARG A 48 5.90 -4.40 -16.15
C ARG A 48 6.81 -3.33 -16.71
N ILE A 49 8.11 -3.61 -16.71
CA ILE A 49 9.12 -2.75 -17.29
C ILE A 49 9.83 -3.59 -18.35
N GLU A 50 9.68 -3.20 -19.61
CA GLU A 50 10.09 -4.01 -20.75
C GLU A 50 9.38 -5.37 -20.63
N SER A 51 10.11 -6.46 -20.51
CA SER A 51 9.51 -7.78 -20.36
C SER A 51 9.55 -8.31 -18.96
N ALA A 52 10.03 -7.53 -17.99
CA ALA A 52 10.18 -7.95 -16.61
C ALA A 52 8.99 -7.50 -15.77
N LEU A 53 8.50 -8.39 -14.93
CA LEU A 53 7.42 -8.09 -13.99
C LEU A 53 7.99 -7.89 -12.62
N HIS A 54 7.49 -6.85 -11.92
CA HIS A 54 7.97 -6.48 -10.60
C HIS A 54 6.79 -6.34 -9.66
N ASP A 55 6.87 -7.00 -8.52
CA ASP A 55 5.84 -6.86 -7.48
C ASP A 55 6.08 -5.58 -6.71
N ILE A 56 5.00 -4.85 -6.46
CA ILE A 56 5.02 -3.65 -5.63
C ILE A 56 4.41 -4.02 -4.29
N MET A 57 5.13 -3.73 -3.21
CA MET A 57 4.75 -4.17 -1.87
C MET A 57 4.15 -3.03 -1.07
N ALA A 58 3.28 -3.40 -0.13
CA ALA A 58 2.70 -2.42 0.80
C ALA A 58 3.80 -1.91 1.75
N PRO A 59 3.93 -0.58 1.89
CA PRO A 59 4.97 -0.02 2.77
C PRO A 59 4.60 -0.06 4.24
N ILE A 60 3.31 -0.10 4.56
CA ILE A 60 2.83 -0.20 5.93
C ILE A 60 1.56 -1.05 5.94
N LYS A 61 1.15 -1.42 7.13
CA LYS A 61 -0.13 -2.08 7.35
C LYS A 61 -1.26 -1.05 7.26
N GLY A 62 -2.38 -1.42 6.69
CA GLY A 62 -3.54 -0.53 6.60
C GLY A 62 -4.48 -0.96 5.52
N GLN A 63 -5.19 0.02 4.94
CA GLN A 63 -6.13 -0.23 3.86
C GLN A 63 -5.60 0.37 2.56
N LEU A 64 -5.75 -0.38 1.50
CA LEU A 64 -5.25 0.01 0.18
C LEU A 64 -6.16 1.07 -0.43
N GLN A 65 -5.54 2.12 -0.97
CA GLN A 65 -6.23 3.14 -1.73
C GLN A 65 -5.58 3.22 -3.10
N ILE A 66 -6.33 2.87 -4.14
CA ILE A 66 -5.82 2.80 -5.50
C ILE A 66 -6.02 4.16 -6.18
N ASN A 67 -4.94 4.71 -6.74
CA ASN A 67 -4.99 5.99 -7.43
C ASN A 67 -4.76 5.89 -8.93
N CYS A 68 -4.09 4.84 -9.39
CA CYS A 68 -3.85 4.62 -10.80
C CYS A 68 -4.53 3.35 -11.24
N GLN A 69 -5.08 3.36 -12.44
CA GLN A 69 -5.73 2.18 -12.98
C GLN A 69 -4.73 1.24 -13.63
N ALA A 70 -5.11 -0.02 -13.74
CA ALA A 70 -4.31 -0.98 -14.48
C ALA A 70 -4.13 -0.51 -15.91
N ASN A 71 -2.99 -0.85 -16.50
CA ASN A 71 -2.57 -0.46 -17.84
C ASN A 71 -2.11 0.99 -17.94
N ALA A 72 -2.05 1.72 -16.84
CA ALA A 72 -1.51 3.07 -16.85
C ALA A 72 0.00 3.03 -17.05
N VAL A 73 0.50 4.03 -17.75
CA VAL A 73 1.95 4.22 -17.90
C VAL A 73 2.47 4.81 -16.61
N VAL A 74 3.56 4.24 -16.11
CA VAL A 74 4.18 4.71 -14.87
C VAL A 74 5.63 5.02 -15.10
N GLU A 75 6.13 6.02 -14.39
CA GLU A 75 7.51 6.49 -14.46
C GLU A 75 8.22 6.16 -13.16
N PRO A 76 9.56 6.18 -13.16
CA PRO A 76 10.28 5.96 -11.90
C PRO A 76 9.84 6.97 -10.85
N GLY A 77 9.47 6.45 -9.67
CA GLY A 77 9.02 7.29 -8.56
C GLY A 77 7.55 7.64 -8.58
N ARG A 78 6.79 7.18 -9.58
CA ARG A 78 5.36 7.50 -9.66
C ARG A 78 4.61 6.92 -8.48
N VAL A 79 3.75 7.74 -7.88
CA VAL A 79 2.83 7.28 -6.84
C VAL A 79 1.62 6.66 -7.52
N ILE A 80 1.33 5.40 -7.20
CA ILE A 80 0.21 4.68 -7.82
C ILE A 80 -0.93 4.47 -6.84
N GLY A 81 -0.70 4.68 -5.56
CA GLY A 81 -1.73 4.53 -4.54
C GLY A 81 -1.18 4.83 -3.18
N TYR A 82 -1.95 4.50 -2.17
CA TYR A 82 -1.58 4.75 -0.78
C TYR A 82 -2.04 3.59 0.08
N VAL A 83 -1.41 3.45 1.24
CA VAL A 83 -1.96 2.64 2.32
C VAL A 83 -2.34 3.60 3.43
N CYS A 84 -3.59 3.52 3.85
CA CYS A 84 -4.14 4.40 4.87
C CYS A 84 -4.33 3.58 6.14
N ARG A 85 -3.84 4.10 7.24
CA ARG A 85 -3.95 3.45 8.53
C ARG A 85 -4.53 4.44 9.52
N ARG A 86 -5.61 4.05 10.19
CA ARG A 86 -6.20 4.88 11.22
C ARG A 86 -5.65 4.45 12.56
N ILE A 87 -5.05 5.40 13.26
CA ILE A 87 -4.52 5.19 14.60
C ILE A 87 -5.39 6.00 15.54
N GLN A 88 -6.02 5.33 16.49
CA GLN A 88 -6.82 6.03 17.50
C GLN A 88 -5.91 6.68 18.52
N GLY A 89 -6.18 7.91 18.75
CA GLY A 89 -5.48 8.64 19.80
C GLY A 89 -5.81 8.00 21.12
N THR A 90 -4.96 7.83 21.96
CA THR A 90 -4.98 7.25 23.14
C THR A 90 -5.90 6.83 23.96
N GLY A 91 -6.06 6.72 24.02
CA GLY A 91 -6.48 6.37 24.50
C GLY A 91 -6.85 5.54 25.05
N THR A 92 -7.00 5.40 25.24
CA THR A 92 -7.29 4.62 25.45
C THR A 92 -7.68 3.72 25.21
N ALA A 93 -7.68 3.46 25.42
CA ALA A 93 -7.94 2.58 25.16
C ALA A 93 -8.06 1.78 24.96
N ALA A 94 -8.05 1.75 25.30
CA ALA A 94 -8.18 0.83 25.06
C ALA A 94 -8.37 0.10 24.89
N PRO A 95 -8.44 -0.07 25.09
CA PRO A 95 -8.56 -0.97 24.73
C PRO A 95 -8.80 -1.60 24.29
N SER A 96 -8.79 -1.55 24.47
CA SER A 96 -9.18 -2.33 24.01
C SER A 96 -9.21 -2.94 23.70
N ASN A 97 -9.08 -2.78 23.95
CA ASN A 97 -9.37 -3.55 23.58
C ASN A 97 -9.40 -4.25 23.40
N VAL A 98 -9.23 -4.01 23.87
CA VAL A 98 -9.56 -4.86 23.73
C VAL A 98 -9.84 -5.44 23.55
N PRO A 99 -9.71 -5.41 23.91
CA PRO A 99 -10.16 -6.21 23.74
C PRO A 99 -10.32 -6.74 23.64
N ALA A 100 -10.07 -6.47 24.08
CA ALA A 100 -10.54 -7.13 23.97
C ALA A 100 -10.72 -7.65 24.11
N ARG A 101 -10.49 -7.45 24.31
CA ARG A 101 -10.97 -7.93 24.39
C ARG A 101 -11.19 -8.58 24.56
N LYS A 102 -10.96 -8.40 24.92
CA LYS A 102 -11.48 -8.87 25.09
C LYS A 102 -11.59 -9.38 25.34
N SER A 103 -11.26 -9.14 25.81
CA SER A 103 -11.64 -9.64 26.03
C SER A 103 -11.69 -9.87 26.58
N SER A 104 -11.42 -9.67 26.89
CA SER A 104 -11.71 -9.97 27.30
C SER A 104 -11.86 -10.02 28.02
N ARG A 105 -11.76 -9.82 28.44
CA ARG A 105 -12.17 -9.93 28.87
C ARG A 105 -12.45 -10.38 29.26
N ALA A 106 -12.14 -10.04 29.62
CA ALA A 106 -12.43 -10.46 29.76
C ALA A 106 -12.71 -10.54 29.86
#